data_5573fa0a70665144cd53442ea7c601b3
#
_entry.id   5573fa0a70665144cd53442ea7c601b3
#
_cell.length_a   1.000
_cell.length_b   1.000
_cell.length_c   1.000
_cell.angle_alpha   90.00
_cell.angle_beta   90.00
_cell.angle_gamma   90.00
#
_symmetry.space_group_name_H-M   'P 1'
#
loop_
_entity.id
_entity.type
_entity.pdbx_description
1 polymer ?
#
loop_
_entity_poly.entity_id
_entity_poly.type
_entity_poly.pdbx_seq_one_letter_code
_entity_poly.pdbx_strand_id
1 'polypeptide(L)'
;MGPAVLVGSQTSILLKRGWESTLQESGAIKLKRVKTFQPKRHTESAQIEVFNNLFMSIAEQMGFVLEKTAQSITIKERLDFSCAIFDKNGELVANAPHMPVHLGSMDSTVKSIIKNNSTISAGDIFAINAPYNGGTHLPDITIVNPIWNSEKSEIIFYTAAR
;
A
#
# COMPACT_ATOMS: atom_id res chain seq x y z
N MET A 1 22.77 29.34 10.51
CA MET A 1 22.28 28.08 11.08
C MET A 1 20.75 28.15 11.21
N GLY A 2 20.03 27.12 10.77
CA GLY A 2 18.57 27.12 10.85
C GLY A 2 18.02 26.84 12.26
N PRO A 3 16.75 27.16 12.53
CA PRO A 3 15.77 27.55 11.52
C PRO A 3 15.92 29.00 11.07
N ALA A 4 15.82 29.25 9.78
CA ALA A 4 15.90 30.58 9.18
C ALA A 4 15.24 30.61 7.80
N VAL A 5 14.84 31.79 7.36
CA VAL A 5 14.43 32.02 5.97
C VAL A 5 15.48 32.89 5.31
N LEU A 6 16.04 32.41 4.19
CA LEU A 6 16.94 33.19 3.35
C LEU A 6 16.09 33.79 2.23
N VAL A 7 16.09 35.11 2.12
CA VAL A 7 15.27 35.81 1.12
C VAL A 7 16.23 36.43 0.07
N GLY A 8 16.03 36.03 -1.17
CA GLY A 8 16.67 36.64 -2.33
C GLY A 8 15.66 37.47 -3.14
N SER A 9 16.13 38.13 -4.19
CA SER A 9 15.27 38.98 -5.05
C SER A 9 14.21 38.20 -5.80
N GLN A 10 14.45 36.94 -6.09
CA GLN A 10 13.54 36.08 -6.90
C GLN A 10 13.21 34.73 -6.25
N THR A 11 13.76 34.45 -5.03
CA THR A 11 13.57 33.19 -4.35
C THR A 11 13.67 33.33 -2.85
N SER A 12 13.08 32.37 -2.14
CA SER A 12 13.28 32.22 -0.72
C SER A 12 13.59 30.77 -0.36
N ILE A 13 14.48 30.55 0.59
CA ILE A 13 14.90 29.23 1.05
C ILE A 13 14.57 29.10 2.53
N LEU A 14 13.74 28.12 2.88
CA LEU A 14 13.48 27.77 4.27
C LEU A 14 14.59 26.82 4.77
N LEU A 15 15.44 27.32 5.62
CA LEU A 15 16.50 26.56 6.27
C LEU A 15 15.94 25.89 7.54
N LYS A 16 15.80 24.57 7.52
CA LYS A 16 15.31 23.82 8.68
C LYS A 16 16.35 23.72 9.78
N ARG A 17 15.90 23.44 11.01
CA ARG A 17 16.79 23.17 12.15
C ARG A 17 17.77 22.05 11.82
N GLY A 18 19.06 22.23 12.18
CA GLY A 18 20.14 21.28 11.89
C GLY A 18 20.77 21.43 10.52
N TRP A 19 20.44 22.51 9.80
CA TRP A 19 21.09 22.88 8.55
C TRP A 19 21.84 24.20 8.69
N GLU A 20 22.94 24.30 7.97
CA GLU A 20 23.72 25.53 7.76
C GLU A 20 23.70 25.93 6.30
N SER A 21 23.74 27.22 6.06
CA SER A 21 23.89 27.78 4.73
C SER A 21 25.16 28.64 4.68
N THR A 22 25.87 28.58 3.57
CA THR A 22 27.03 29.43 3.27
C THR A 22 26.86 29.98 1.86
N LEU A 23 26.94 31.31 1.73
CA LEU A 23 27.01 31.97 0.43
C LEU A 23 28.43 31.83 -0.12
N GLN A 24 28.56 31.32 -1.32
CA GLN A 24 29.81 31.13 -2.02
C GLN A 24 30.17 32.38 -2.88
N GLU A 25 31.42 32.58 -3.22
CA GLU A 25 31.87 33.66 -4.11
C GLU A 25 31.16 33.64 -5.47
N SER A 26 30.79 32.48 -5.96
CA SER A 26 29.99 32.28 -7.17
C SER A 26 28.53 32.76 -7.07
N GLY A 27 28.07 33.21 -5.90
CA GLY A 27 26.68 33.53 -5.64
C GLY A 27 25.79 32.30 -5.30
N ALA A 28 26.37 31.11 -5.37
CA ALA A 28 25.63 29.88 -5.00
C ALA A 28 25.50 29.75 -3.48
N ILE A 29 24.37 29.24 -3.03
CA ILE A 29 24.11 28.95 -1.61
C ILE A 29 24.36 27.48 -1.35
N LYS A 30 25.41 27.15 -0.61
CA LYS A 30 25.71 25.79 -0.15
C LYS A 30 24.90 25.49 1.11
N LEU A 31 24.11 24.45 1.08
CA LEU A 31 23.38 23.93 2.24
C LEU A 31 24.07 22.67 2.77
N LYS A 32 24.37 22.64 4.05
CA LYS A 32 24.99 21.50 4.73
C LYS A 32 24.14 21.08 5.92
N ARG A 33 23.83 19.79 6.03
CA ARG A 33 23.21 19.22 7.23
C ARG A 33 24.31 19.02 8.28
N VAL A 34 24.22 19.71 9.41
CA VAL A 34 25.19 19.64 10.50
C VAL A 34 24.67 18.84 11.70
N LYS A 35 23.35 18.66 11.79
CA LYS A 35 22.74 17.86 12.82
C LYS A 35 21.50 17.14 12.27
N THR A 36 21.45 15.83 12.45
CA THR A 36 20.26 15.06 12.14
C THR A 36 19.36 15.10 13.36
N PHE A 37 18.20 15.75 13.25
CA PHE A 37 17.15 15.59 14.25
C PHE A 37 16.39 14.33 13.91
N GLN A 38 16.37 13.36 14.82
CA GLN A 38 15.40 12.29 14.73
C GLN A 38 14.02 12.92 14.91
N PRO A 39 13.06 12.64 14.03
CA PRO A 39 11.69 13.07 14.29
C PRO A 39 11.28 12.52 15.66
N LYS A 40 10.55 13.33 16.44
CA LYS A 40 9.87 12.79 17.63
C LYS A 40 9.14 11.54 17.17
N ARG A 41 9.37 10.42 17.87
CA ARG A 41 8.56 9.21 17.63
C ARG A 41 7.10 9.64 17.67
N HIS A 42 6.42 9.46 16.56
CA HIS A 42 4.97 9.65 16.53
C HIS A 42 4.39 8.81 17.67
N THR A 43 3.35 9.32 18.31
CA THR A 43 2.58 8.50 19.25
C THR A 43 2.13 7.24 18.51
N GLU A 44 2.02 6.13 19.22
CA GLU A 44 1.62 4.83 18.62
C GLU A 44 0.35 4.97 17.76
N SER A 45 -0.62 5.74 18.22
CA SER A 45 -1.85 6.06 17.49
C SER A 45 -1.58 6.76 16.15
N ALA A 46 -0.64 7.72 16.09
CA ALA A 46 -0.30 8.39 14.84
C ALA A 46 0.45 7.47 13.86
N GLN A 47 1.23 6.52 14.37
CA GLN A 47 1.86 5.50 13.51
C GLN A 47 0.81 4.56 12.90
N ILE A 48 -0.15 4.09 13.71
CA ILE A 48 -1.26 3.25 13.23
C ILE A 48 -2.04 3.96 12.13
N GLU A 49 -2.38 5.23 12.33
CA GLU A 49 -3.09 6.04 11.33
C GLU A 49 -2.29 6.16 10.01
N VAL A 50 -0.99 6.43 10.08
CA VAL A 50 -0.12 6.51 8.91
C VAL A 50 -0.10 5.18 8.16
N PHE A 51 0.06 4.05 8.86
CA PHE A 51 0.06 2.73 8.22
C PHE A 51 -1.30 2.37 7.64
N ASN A 52 -2.39 2.66 8.35
CA ASN A 52 -3.74 2.43 7.84
C ASN A 52 -3.96 3.18 6.51
N ASN A 53 -3.64 4.46 6.46
CA ASN A 53 -3.76 5.26 5.24
C ASN A 53 -2.84 4.76 4.12
N LEU A 54 -1.64 4.27 4.45
CA LEU A 54 -0.73 3.69 3.48
C LEU A 54 -1.31 2.42 2.86
N PHE A 55 -1.81 1.48 3.67
CA PHE A 55 -2.41 0.25 3.17
C PHE A 55 -3.69 0.50 2.35
N MET A 56 -4.54 1.43 2.80
CA MET A 56 -5.71 1.84 2.02
C MET A 56 -5.29 2.41 0.65
N SER A 57 -4.29 3.28 0.61
CA SER A 57 -3.75 3.83 -0.64
C SER A 57 -3.20 2.76 -1.58
N ILE A 58 -2.57 1.70 -1.05
CA ILE A 58 -2.12 0.56 -1.86
C ILE A 58 -3.32 -0.16 -2.48
N ALA A 59 -4.36 -0.45 -1.70
CA ALA A 59 -5.57 -1.10 -2.21
C ALA A 59 -6.28 -0.25 -3.29
N GLU A 60 -6.33 1.07 -3.12
CA GLU A 60 -6.85 2.01 -4.12
C GLU A 60 -6.01 1.99 -5.41
N GLN A 61 -4.69 1.99 -5.30
CA GLN A 61 -3.79 1.90 -6.45
C GLN A 61 -3.95 0.58 -7.20
N MET A 62 -4.12 -0.55 -6.49
CA MET A 62 -4.45 -1.84 -7.11
C MET A 62 -5.73 -1.74 -7.93
N GLY A 63 -6.79 -1.16 -7.38
CA GLY A 63 -8.06 -0.94 -8.06
C GLY A 63 -7.91 -0.04 -9.29
N PHE A 64 -7.18 1.05 -9.18
CA PHE A 64 -6.90 1.94 -10.31
C PHE A 64 -6.19 1.22 -11.47
N VAL A 65 -5.18 0.41 -11.15
CA VAL A 65 -4.46 -0.37 -12.17
C VAL A 65 -5.39 -1.39 -12.80
N LEU A 66 -6.20 -2.10 -12.01
CA LEU A 66 -7.17 -3.07 -12.52
C LEU A 66 -8.18 -2.40 -13.47
N GLU A 67 -8.79 -1.28 -13.09
CA GLU A 67 -9.70 -0.50 -13.93
C GLU A 67 -9.06 -0.12 -15.27
N LYS A 68 -7.81 0.40 -15.24
CA LYS A 68 -7.14 0.89 -16.45
C LYS A 68 -6.65 -0.21 -17.38
N THR A 69 -6.36 -1.40 -16.85
CA THR A 69 -5.82 -2.53 -17.62
C THR A 69 -6.87 -3.55 -18.02
N ALA A 70 -8.02 -3.57 -17.34
CA ALA A 70 -9.10 -4.52 -17.64
C ALA A 70 -9.69 -4.30 -19.04
N GLN A 71 -10.08 -5.40 -19.67
CA GLN A 71 -10.86 -5.40 -20.91
C GLN A 71 -12.37 -5.59 -20.65
N SER A 72 -12.72 -6.10 -19.48
CA SER A 72 -14.12 -6.27 -19.07
C SER A 72 -14.81 -4.93 -18.89
N ILE A 73 -15.94 -4.75 -19.57
CA ILE A 73 -16.82 -3.58 -19.42
C ILE A 73 -17.34 -3.47 -17.98
N THR A 74 -17.61 -4.59 -17.34
CA THR A 74 -18.09 -4.66 -15.93
C THR A 74 -17.05 -4.05 -14.99
N ILE A 75 -15.78 -4.39 -15.15
CA ILE A 75 -14.69 -3.82 -14.35
C ILE A 75 -14.42 -2.37 -14.73
N LYS A 76 -14.27 -2.08 -16.04
CA LYS A 76 -13.76 -0.81 -16.54
C LYS A 76 -14.77 0.33 -16.44
N GLU A 77 -16.04 0.04 -16.69
CA GLU A 77 -17.09 1.08 -16.75
C GLU A 77 -18.02 1.05 -15.55
N ARG A 78 -18.32 -0.14 -15.02
CA ARG A 78 -19.21 -0.29 -13.86
C ARG A 78 -18.48 -0.35 -12.53
N LEU A 79 -17.13 -0.43 -12.55
CA LEU A 79 -16.27 -0.55 -11.37
C LEU A 79 -16.67 -1.72 -10.45
N ASP A 80 -17.17 -2.79 -11.07
CA ASP A 80 -17.62 -3.99 -10.37
C ASP A 80 -16.43 -4.90 -10.07
N PHE A 81 -15.65 -4.47 -9.13
CA PHE A 81 -14.47 -5.17 -8.63
C PHE A 81 -14.15 -4.70 -7.20
N SER A 82 -13.29 -5.43 -6.52
CA SER A 82 -12.76 -5.04 -5.22
C SER A 82 -11.31 -5.47 -5.07
N CYS A 83 -10.50 -4.62 -4.42
CA CYS A 83 -9.14 -4.91 -4.05
C CYS A 83 -8.95 -4.76 -2.55
N ALA A 84 -8.23 -5.69 -1.94
CA ALA A 84 -7.99 -5.69 -0.50
C ALA A 84 -6.63 -6.31 -0.17
N ILE A 85 -6.14 -6.01 1.04
CA ILE A 85 -4.89 -6.53 1.62
C ILE A 85 -5.26 -7.29 2.89
N PHE A 86 -4.68 -8.45 3.07
CA PHE A 86 -4.87 -9.35 4.21
C PHE A 86 -3.53 -9.62 4.88
N ASP A 87 -3.56 -9.86 6.17
CA ASP A 87 -2.38 -10.31 6.91
C ASP A 87 -2.02 -11.77 6.57
N LYS A 88 -0.96 -12.28 7.17
CA LYS A 88 -0.51 -13.66 6.98
C LYS A 88 -1.51 -14.75 7.44
N ASN A 89 -2.50 -14.39 8.24
CA ASN A 89 -3.55 -15.28 8.72
C ASN A 89 -4.83 -15.18 7.86
N GLY A 90 -4.85 -14.28 6.87
CA GLY A 90 -6.01 -14.00 6.04
C GLY A 90 -7.04 -13.05 6.67
N GLU A 91 -6.63 -12.29 7.70
CA GLU A 91 -7.47 -11.25 8.28
C GLU A 91 -7.34 -9.96 7.47
N LEU A 92 -8.46 -9.26 7.25
CA LEU A 92 -8.49 -8.03 6.48
C LEU A 92 -7.66 -6.91 7.17
N VAL A 93 -6.69 -6.38 6.46
CA VAL A 93 -5.87 -5.23 6.90
C VAL A 93 -6.42 -3.93 6.33
N ALA A 94 -6.67 -3.90 5.02
CA ALA A 94 -7.19 -2.73 4.35
C ALA A 94 -7.91 -3.11 3.05
N ASN A 95 -8.88 -2.29 2.68
CA ASN A 95 -9.58 -2.39 1.40
C ASN A 95 -9.81 -0.99 0.82
N ALA A 96 -9.94 -0.91 -0.49
CA ALA A 96 -10.42 0.30 -1.15
C ALA A 96 -11.95 0.40 -1.07
N PRO A 97 -12.54 1.59 -1.24
CA PRO A 97 -13.99 1.79 -1.22
C PRO A 97 -14.65 1.27 -2.50
N HIS A 98 -14.56 -0.03 -2.72
CA HIS A 98 -15.12 -0.77 -3.84
C HIS A 98 -16.46 -1.44 -3.47
N MET A 99 -16.83 -2.51 -4.19
CA MET A 99 -18.10 -3.22 -3.98
C MET A 99 -18.17 -3.92 -2.61
N PRO A 100 -19.06 -3.50 -1.69
CA PRO A 100 -19.10 -4.06 -0.33
C PRO A 100 -19.39 -5.56 -0.28
N VAL A 101 -20.18 -6.08 -1.21
CA VAL A 101 -20.54 -7.51 -1.26
C VAL A 101 -19.33 -8.41 -1.49
N HIS A 102 -18.35 -7.96 -2.22
CA HIS A 102 -17.11 -8.72 -2.45
C HIS A 102 -16.28 -8.82 -1.16
N LEU A 103 -16.19 -7.72 -0.42
CA LEU A 103 -15.35 -7.63 0.77
C LEU A 103 -15.78 -8.57 1.88
N GLY A 104 -17.08 -8.79 2.04
CA GLY A 104 -17.63 -9.66 3.08
C GLY A 104 -17.29 -11.15 2.94
N SER A 105 -16.71 -11.57 1.79
CA SER A 105 -16.35 -12.97 1.55
C SER A 105 -14.89 -13.17 1.15
N MET A 106 -14.15 -12.09 0.87
CA MET A 106 -12.76 -12.21 0.41
C MET A 106 -11.82 -12.75 1.49
N ASP A 107 -12.06 -12.45 2.76
CA ASP A 107 -11.32 -13.02 3.89
C ASP A 107 -11.47 -14.56 3.94
N SER A 108 -12.69 -15.05 3.76
CA SER A 108 -12.98 -16.49 3.68
C SER A 108 -12.27 -17.14 2.50
N THR A 109 -12.17 -16.45 1.36
CA THR A 109 -11.41 -16.90 0.19
C THR A 109 -9.93 -17.03 0.51
N VAL A 110 -9.31 -16.00 1.09
CA VAL A 110 -7.88 -16.02 1.46
C VAL A 110 -7.60 -17.10 2.49
N LYS A 111 -8.42 -17.21 3.53
CA LYS A 111 -8.32 -18.27 4.56
C LYS A 111 -8.45 -19.67 3.96
N SER A 112 -9.34 -19.85 2.98
CA SER A 112 -9.50 -21.12 2.27
C SER A 112 -8.24 -21.49 1.48
N ILE A 113 -7.61 -20.54 0.81
CA ILE A 113 -6.34 -20.75 0.11
C ILE A 113 -5.26 -21.15 1.08
N ILE A 114 -5.08 -20.43 2.19
CA ILE A 114 -4.09 -20.74 3.23
C ILE A 114 -4.30 -22.16 3.77
N LYS A 115 -5.55 -22.53 4.07
CA LYS A 115 -5.90 -23.83 4.65
C LYS A 115 -5.66 -25.00 3.70
N ASN A 116 -5.96 -24.80 2.41
CA ASN A 116 -5.95 -25.90 1.43
C ASN A 116 -4.61 -26.07 0.72
N ASN A 117 -3.67 -25.16 0.92
CA ASN A 117 -2.33 -25.22 0.32
C ASN A 117 -1.28 -25.31 1.43
N SER A 118 -0.84 -26.51 1.75
CA SER A 118 0.19 -26.76 2.78
C SER A 118 1.56 -26.21 2.42
N THR A 119 1.81 -25.98 1.13
CA THR A 119 3.05 -25.40 0.62
C THR A 119 2.71 -24.33 -0.37
N ILE A 120 3.15 -23.10 -0.11
CA ILE A 120 3.04 -21.95 -1.00
C ILE A 120 4.46 -21.49 -1.31
N SER A 121 4.78 -21.33 -2.57
CA SER A 121 6.10 -20.93 -3.06
C SER A 121 6.11 -19.47 -3.53
N ALA A 122 7.28 -18.84 -3.48
CA ALA A 122 7.41 -17.49 -4.01
C ALA A 122 7.15 -17.46 -5.52
N GLY A 123 6.18 -16.65 -5.94
CA GLY A 123 5.71 -16.56 -7.33
C GLY A 123 4.39 -17.30 -7.60
N ASP A 124 3.88 -18.06 -6.64
CA ASP A 124 2.55 -18.65 -6.76
C ASP A 124 1.47 -17.56 -6.73
N ILE A 125 0.46 -17.73 -7.56
CA ILE A 125 -0.76 -16.91 -7.59
C ILE A 125 -1.94 -17.87 -7.64
N PHE A 126 -2.96 -17.59 -6.84
CA PHE A 126 -4.16 -18.43 -6.74
C PHE A 126 -5.36 -17.76 -7.40
N ALA A 127 -6.11 -18.53 -8.15
CA ALA A 127 -7.39 -18.11 -8.72
C ALA A 127 -8.50 -19.02 -8.16
N ILE A 128 -9.57 -18.43 -7.67
CA ILE A 128 -10.68 -19.17 -7.07
C ILE A 128 -12.01 -18.48 -7.38
N ASN A 129 -13.03 -19.30 -7.70
CA ASN A 129 -14.41 -18.87 -7.85
C ASN A 129 -15.40 -19.83 -7.19
N ALA A 130 -14.92 -20.79 -6.39
CA ALA A 130 -15.75 -21.82 -5.77
C ALA A 130 -16.55 -21.25 -4.59
N PRO A 131 -17.91 -21.21 -4.63
CA PRO A 131 -18.72 -20.64 -3.56
C PRO A 131 -18.54 -21.34 -2.21
N TYR A 132 -18.29 -22.63 -2.24
CA TYR A 132 -18.10 -23.44 -1.02
C TYR A 132 -16.73 -23.26 -0.38
N ASN A 133 -15.82 -22.58 -1.06
CA ASN A 133 -14.45 -22.29 -0.59
C ASN A 133 -14.20 -20.78 -0.43
N GLY A 134 -15.22 -20.04 -0.01
CA GLY A 134 -15.11 -18.60 0.23
C GLY A 134 -15.40 -17.70 -0.98
N GLY A 135 -15.74 -18.27 -2.14
CA GLY A 135 -16.29 -17.51 -3.27
C GLY A 135 -17.71 -17.03 -2.99
N THR A 136 -18.22 -16.10 -3.82
CA THR A 136 -19.62 -15.66 -3.78
C THR A 136 -20.47 -16.42 -4.80
N HIS A 137 -20.12 -16.29 -6.07
CA HIS A 137 -20.76 -17.02 -7.17
C HIS A 137 -19.74 -17.28 -8.30
N LEU A 138 -20.06 -18.21 -9.17
CA LEU A 138 -19.12 -18.72 -10.17
C LEU A 138 -18.52 -17.67 -11.11
N PRO A 139 -19.23 -16.60 -11.53
CA PRO A 139 -18.66 -15.56 -12.37
C PRO A 139 -17.57 -14.71 -11.69
N ASP A 140 -17.62 -14.61 -10.34
CA ASP A 140 -16.64 -13.83 -9.58
C ASP A 140 -15.34 -14.62 -9.38
N ILE A 141 -14.34 -14.31 -10.14
CA ILE A 141 -13.01 -14.89 -9.99
C ILE A 141 -12.21 -14.02 -9.03
N THR A 142 -11.74 -14.59 -7.93
CA THR A 142 -10.84 -13.93 -7.01
C THR A 142 -9.41 -14.37 -7.29
N ILE A 143 -8.54 -13.42 -7.51
CA ILE A 143 -7.10 -13.65 -7.62
C ILE A 143 -6.46 -13.27 -6.29
N VAL A 144 -5.65 -14.18 -5.72
CA VAL A 144 -4.93 -13.97 -4.47
C VAL A 144 -3.45 -14.14 -4.72
N ASN A 145 -2.66 -13.13 -4.34
CA ASN A 145 -1.22 -13.13 -4.49
C ASN A 145 -0.54 -13.03 -3.11
N PRO A 146 0.23 -14.05 -2.69
CA PRO A 146 1.04 -14.01 -1.49
C PRO A 146 2.19 -13.02 -1.65
N ILE A 147 2.36 -12.14 -0.67
CA ILE A 147 3.45 -11.15 -0.63
C ILE A 147 4.49 -11.63 0.37
N TRP A 148 5.68 -11.87 -0.14
CA TRP A 148 6.80 -12.37 0.61
C TRP A 148 7.68 -11.24 1.16
N ASN A 149 8.38 -11.49 2.26
CA ASN A 149 9.44 -10.60 2.71
C ASN A 149 10.59 -10.55 1.67
N SER A 150 11.53 -9.62 1.85
CA SER A 150 12.66 -9.42 0.91
C SER A 150 13.55 -10.66 0.75
N GLU A 151 13.60 -11.51 1.75
CA GLU A 151 14.40 -12.75 1.76
C GLU A 151 13.64 -13.94 1.16
N LYS A 152 12.36 -13.75 0.82
CA LYS A 152 11.44 -14.80 0.34
C LYS A 152 11.33 -16.00 1.28
N SER A 153 11.48 -15.77 2.57
CA SER A 153 11.43 -16.79 3.62
C SER A 153 10.07 -16.87 4.33
N GLU A 154 9.27 -15.79 4.29
CA GLU A 154 7.99 -15.72 4.98
C GLU A 154 6.99 -14.90 4.18
N ILE A 155 5.73 -15.33 4.15
CA ILE A 155 4.60 -14.54 3.63
C ILE A 155 4.21 -13.52 4.70
N ILE A 156 4.25 -12.24 4.34
CA ILE A 156 3.92 -11.13 5.24
C ILE A 156 2.50 -10.62 5.06
N PHE A 157 1.98 -10.68 3.83
CA PHE A 157 0.63 -10.25 3.47
C PHE A 157 0.08 -11.11 2.33
N TYR A 158 -1.22 -10.98 2.07
CA TYR A 158 -1.86 -11.39 0.84
C TYR A 158 -2.56 -10.19 0.22
N THR A 159 -2.45 -10.02 -1.08
CA THR A 159 -3.31 -9.11 -1.83
C THR A 159 -4.36 -9.91 -2.58
N ALA A 160 -5.58 -9.41 -2.62
CA ALA A 160 -6.65 -10.05 -3.36
C ALA A 160 -7.42 -9.04 -4.20
N ALA A 161 -7.85 -9.49 -5.38
CA ALA A 161 -8.73 -8.76 -6.29
C ALA A 161 -9.85 -9.69 -6.78
N ARG A 162 -11.08 -9.18 -6.81
CA ARG A 162 -12.26 -9.90 -7.28
C ARG A 162 -13.03 -9.04 -8.26
#